data_9402c1df973019ebc2b634b866325d2c
#
_entry.id   9402c1df973019ebc2b634b866325d2c
#
_cell.length_a   1.000
_cell.length_b   1.000
_cell.length_c   1.000
_cell.angle_alpha   90.00
_cell.angle_beta   90.00
_cell.angle_gamma   90.00
#
_symmetry.space_group_name_H-M   'P 1'
#
loop_
_entity.id
_entity.type
_entity.pdbx_description
1 polymer ?
#
loop_
_entity_poly.entity_id
_entity_poly.type
_entity_poly.pdbx_seq_one_letter_code
_entity_poly.pdbx_strand_id
1 'polypeptide(L)'
;MTETLLIATLAVPLAAALLVTAAPSARAADRVNVAAALLTAALALVLAVLAIADAPGASARGSWFVLDPAAGVFLALVAVVGLASALLSPTYLRHAGRGWIGARRSHVFYYAAFDVFWAVLLALPLVDNLALAWILVEGSTATSALLVAYSGKRAALEAGWKYLILTTLGLAIALFGIVVLFVAVGPGGGGLSRLDWSALNAAAPGLPRETTLIAFVLIIVGLATKVGWAPVHNWLPDAHSEAPPPISAMLSAALLPTVLLIAWRTELALGPGLSGGAVRQLFLGFGLLSLAIAIPFLWRPQPWKRLLAYSSLEHMGILALGIGFGTPLAIAGVVVHVAGHGIAKSLGFYTAIPLLRQNPGAARLPARGLARTSASTAIAAAVSLVALAGLPPSPLFVSEAMVLLGGMEAGLLVVAAVAAVLLALGFLGLAHALIEALLGGRRRAGSGVSPRSARAIGALAGVAAVALVAVAVAAYALPGSSLVEALMRGAA
;
A
#
# COMPACT_ATOMS: atom_id res chain seq x y z
N MET A 1 10.83 10.35 -25.15
CA MET A 1 11.67 10.17 -23.95
C MET A 1 10.86 9.58 -22.79
N THR A 2 9.72 10.15 -22.42
CA THR A 2 8.88 9.68 -21.31
C THR A 2 8.36 8.26 -21.52
N GLU A 3 7.89 7.92 -22.72
CA GLU A 3 7.42 6.57 -23.07
C GLU A 3 8.53 5.52 -22.96
N THR A 4 9.73 5.82 -23.44
CA THR A 4 10.90 4.94 -23.32
C THR A 4 11.27 4.69 -21.84
N LEU A 5 11.24 5.75 -21.01
CA LEU A 5 11.48 5.64 -19.57
C LEU A 5 10.41 4.79 -18.88
N LEU A 6 9.14 4.94 -19.27
CA LEU A 6 8.03 4.15 -18.73
C LEU A 6 8.21 2.67 -19.08
N ILE A 7 8.47 2.34 -20.33
CA ILE A 7 8.73 0.97 -20.77
C ILE A 7 9.94 0.39 -20.02
N ALA A 8 11.03 1.14 -19.91
CA ALA A 8 12.22 0.70 -19.19
C ALA A 8 11.92 0.45 -17.71
N THR A 9 11.13 1.31 -17.06
CA THR A 9 10.72 1.15 -15.63
C THR A 9 10.01 -0.17 -15.39
N LEU A 10 9.18 -0.62 -16.32
CA LEU A 10 8.45 -1.90 -16.19
C LEU A 10 9.28 -3.09 -16.70
N ALA A 11 10.12 -2.89 -17.72
CA ALA A 11 10.91 -3.96 -18.32
C ALA A 11 12.08 -4.41 -17.44
N VAL A 12 12.71 -3.50 -16.68
CA VAL A 12 13.88 -3.84 -15.84
C VAL A 12 13.56 -4.89 -14.77
N PRO A 13 12.51 -4.76 -13.94
CA PRO A 13 12.20 -5.80 -12.97
C PRO A 13 11.73 -7.12 -13.63
N LEU A 14 11.03 -7.08 -14.77
CA LEU A 14 10.67 -8.27 -15.52
C LEU A 14 11.91 -8.99 -16.10
N ALA A 15 12.86 -8.24 -16.62
CA ALA A 15 14.15 -8.80 -17.06
C ALA A 15 14.92 -9.38 -15.87
N ALA A 16 14.91 -8.72 -14.71
CA ALA A 16 15.53 -9.23 -13.49
C ALA A 16 14.89 -10.55 -13.06
N ALA A 17 13.57 -10.68 -13.10
CA ALA A 17 12.86 -11.92 -12.80
C ALA A 17 13.35 -13.10 -13.67
N LEU A 18 13.66 -12.85 -14.94
CA LEU A 18 14.27 -13.85 -15.83
C LEU A 18 15.75 -14.11 -15.51
N LEU A 19 16.54 -13.05 -15.33
CA LEU A 19 17.97 -13.15 -15.08
C LEU A 19 18.32 -13.89 -13.78
N VAL A 20 17.50 -13.73 -12.72
CA VAL A 20 17.73 -14.45 -11.47
C VAL A 20 17.58 -15.97 -11.64
N THR A 21 16.81 -16.45 -12.63
CA THR A 21 16.66 -17.89 -12.91
C THR A 21 17.98 -18.52 -13.41
N ALA A 22 18.76 -17.74 -14.15
CA ALA A 22 20.07 -18.11 -14.67
C ALA A 22 21.22 -17.88 -13.67
N ALA A 23 20.97 -17.28 -12.49
CA ALA A 23 22.01 -16.96 -11.53
C ALA A 23 22.72 -18.22 -11.01
N PRO A 24 24.07 -18.28 -11.04
CA PRO A 24 24.83 -19.48 -10.67
C PRO A 24 24.81 -19.75 -9.15
N SER A 25 24.50 -18.73 -8.35
CA SER A 25 24.46 -18.83 -6.88
C SER A 25 23.45 -17.88 -6.25
N ALA A 26 23.07 -18.13 -5.00
CA ALA A 26 22.21 -17.22 -4.22
C ALA A 26 22.81 -15.80 -4.12
N ARG A 27 24.13 -15.67 -3.99
CA ARG A 27 24.81 -14.36 -3.98
C ARG A 27 24.73 -13.65 -5.33
N ALA A 28 24.76 -14.38 -6.44
CA ALA A 28 24.58 -13.81 -7.77
C ALA A 28 23.13 -13.31 -7.93
N ALA A 29 22.16 -14.11 -7.50
CA ALA A 29 20.76 -13.69 -7.49
C ALA A 29 20.51 -12.44 -6.62
N ASP A 30 21.12 -12.36 -5.40
CA ASP A 30 21.10 -11.16 -4.56
C ASP A 30 21.62 -9.93 -5.32
N ARG A 31 22.75 -10.06 -6.06
CA ARG A 31 23.35 -8.93 -6.80
C ARG A 31 22.49 -8.49 -7.98
N VAL A 32 21.95 -9.45 -8.75
CA VAL A 32 21.05 -9.14 -9.88
C VAL A 32 19.83 -8.37 -9.39
N ASN A 33 19.17 -8.90 -8.34
CA ASN A 33 17.99 -8.25 -7.78
C ASN A 33 18.30 -6.83 -7.26
N VAL A 34 19.41 -6.64 -6.52
CA VAL A 34 19.78 -5.33 -5.96
C VAL A 34 20.14 -4.33 -7.09
N ALA A 35 20.90 -4.75 -8.10
CA ALA A 35 21.25 -3.89 -9.23
C ALA A 35 20.02 -3.47 -10.03
N ALA A 36 19.13 -4.42 -10.34
CA ALA A 36 17.88 -4.15 -11.02
C ALA A 36 16.98 -3.24 -10.19
N ALA A 37 16.92 -3.45 -8.86
CA ALA A 37 16.12 -2.61 -7.97
C ALA A 37 16.60 -1.16 -7.93
N LEU A 38 17.90 -0.92 -7.90
CA LEU A 38 18.46 0.43 -7.95
C LEU A 38 18.10 1.13 -9.27
N LEU A 39 18.23 0.43 -10.40
CA LEU A 39 17.89 0.97 -11.71
C LEU A 39 16.38 1.24 -11.83
N THR A 40 15.54 0.27 -11.46
CA THR A 40 14.07 0.42 -11.48
C THR A 40 13.61 1.59 -10.64
N ALA A 41 14.13 1.71 -9.41
CA ALA A 41 13.75 2.81 -8.53
C ALA A 41 14.22 4.17 -9.06
N ALA A 42 15.43 4.26 -9.64
CA ALA A 42 15.91 5.49 -10.25
C ALA A 42 15.01 5.94 -11.41
N LEU A 43 14.65 5.02 -12.31
CA LEU A 43 13.76 5.31 -13.45
C LEU A 43 12.36 5.72 -12.97
N ALA A 44 11.78 4.97 -12.03
CA ALA A 44 10.47 5.26 -11.49
C ALA A 44 10.41 6.60 -10.74
N LEU A 45 11.46 6.94 -9.97
CA LEU A 45 11.54 8.23 -9.27
C LEU A 45 11.70 9.41 -10.24
N VAL A 46 12.47 9.25 -11.32
CA VAL A 46 12.55 10.27 -12.37
C VAL A 46 11.17 10.53 -12.99
N LEU A 47 10.45 9.46 -13.36
CA LEU A 47 9.08 9.60 -13.90
C LEU A 47 8.14 10.24 -12.86
N ALA A 48 8.22 9.85 -11.61
CA ALA A 48 7.39 10.41 -10.53
C ALA A 48 7.65 11.91 -10.35
N VAL A 49 8.92 12.33 -10.34
CA VAL A 49 9.27 13.77 -10.25
C VAL A 49 8.76 14.54 -11.45
N LEU A 50 8.92 14.01 -12.66
CA LEU A 50 8.41 14.65 -13.88
C LEU A 50 6.89 14.81 -13.84
N ALA A 51 6.16 13.80 -13.37
CA ALA A 51 4.71 13.83 -13.25
C ALA A 51 4.21 14.81 -12.19
N ILE A 52 4.84 14.82 -11.00
CA ILE A 52 4.46 15.69 -9.88
C ILE A 52 4.79 17.16 -10.19
N ALA A 53 5.90 17.41 -10.88
CA ALA A 53 6.30 18.76 -11.28
C ALA A 53 5.46 19.31 -12.44
N ASP A 54 4.55 18.51 -13.01
CA ASP A 54 3.74 18.84 -14.18
C ASP A 54 4.62 19.45 -15.31
N ALA A 55 5.79 18.84 -15.54
CA ALA A 55 6.77 19.34 -16.49
C ALA A 55 6.17 19.32 -17.92
N PRO A 56 6.36 20.36 -18.73
CA PRO A 56 5.85 20.42 -20.09
C PRO A 56 6.25 19.17 -20.89
N GLY A 57 5.27 18.42 -21.40
CA GLY A 57 5.48 17.16 -22.14
C GLY A 57 5.78 15.94 -21.26
N ALA A 58 5.68 16.04 -19.93
CA ALA A 58 5.79 14.90 -19.02
C ALA A 58 4.49 14.10 -18.93
N SER A 59 3.34 14.78 -19.01
CA SER A 59 2.05 14.11 -19.16
C SER A 59 2.04 13.34 -20.47
N ALA A 60 2.30 12.04 -20.40
CA ALA A 60 2.30 11.16 -21.56
C ALA A 60 1.07 10.27 -21.46
N ARG A 61 0.21 10.36 -22.47
CA ARG A 61 -0.89 9.41 -22.67
C ARG A 61 -0.51 8.49 -23.83
N GLY A 62 -0.29 7.22 -23.51
CA GLY A 62 -0.18 6.14 -24.50
C GLY A 62 -1.51 5.41 -24.64
N SER A 63 -1.54 4.36 -25.45
CA SER A 63 -2.76 3.54 -25.64
C SER A 63 -3.22 2.79 -24.39
N TRP A 64 -2.35 2.62 -23.38
CA TRP A 64 -2.62 1.80 -22.19
C TRP A 64 -2.20 2.45 -20.88
N PHE A 65 -1.35 3.47 -20.93
CA PHE A 65 -0.74 4.08 -19.76
C PHE A 65 -0.87 5.60 -19.81
N VAL A 66 -1.10 6.18 -18.65
CA VAL A 66 -1.10 7.62 -18.39
C VAL A 66 -0.12 7.95 -17.27
N LEU A 67 0.67 8.99 -17.48
CA LEU A 67 1.52 9.57 -16.45
C LEU A 67 0.92 10.93 -16.06
N ASP A 68 0.23 10.94 -14.95
CA ASP A 68 -0.39 12.12 -14.34
C ASP A 68 0.20 12.37 -12.93
N PRO A 69 -0.09 13.50 -12.27
CA PRO A 69 0.41 13.78 -10.93
C PRO A 69 0.02 12.72 -9.87
N ALA A 70 -1.17 12.11 -9.99
CA ALA A 70 -1.59 11.01 -9.11
C ALA A 70 -0.70 9.79 -9.33
N ALA A 71 -0.48 9.39 -10.60
CA ALA A 71 0.45 8.32 -10.93
C ALA A 71 1.84 8.60 -10.35
N GLY A 72 2.33 9.84 -10.43
CA GLY A 72 3.62 10.24 -9.90
C GLY A 72 3.77 9.99 -8.39
N VAL A 73 2.79 10.40 -7.59
CA VAL A 73 2.80 10.20 -6.13
C VAL A 73 2.85 8.71 -5.77
N PHE A 74 1.97 7.92 -6.38
CA PHE A 74 1.90 6.48 -6.06
C PHE A 74 3.08 5.71 -6.65
N LEU A 75 3.60 6.12 -7.80
CA LEU A 75 4.80 5.55 -8.41
C LEU A 75 6.04 5.77 -7.51
N ALA A 76 6.20 6.99 -6.97
CA ALA A 76 7.27 7.30 -6.03
C ALA A 76 7.20 6.40 -4.78
N LEU A 77 5.99 6.22 -4.22
CA LEU A 77 5.76 5.33 -3.08
C LEU A 77 6.19 3.89 -3.41
N VAL A 78 5.69 3.33 -4.52
CA VAL A 78 6.00 1.96 -4.94
C VAL A 78 7.49 1.78 -5.21
N ALA A 79 8.15 2.79 -5.81
CA ALA A 79 9.58 2.76 -6.06
C ALA A 79 10.41 2.70 -4.78
N VAL A 80 10.10 3.57 -3.81
CA VAL A 80 10.83 3.64 -2.53
C VAL A 80 10.62 2.36 -1.70
N VAL A 81 9.37 1.91 -1.57
CA VAL A 81 9.05 0.70 -0.81
C VAL A 81 9.65 -0.54 -1.47
N GLY A 82 9.57 -0.65 -2.79
CA GLY A 82 10.15 -1.76 -3.56
C GLY A 82 11.67 -1.81 -3.43
N LEU A 83 12.34 -0.66 -3.59
CA LEU A 83 13.80 -0.56 -3.40
C LEU A 83 14.23 -1.00 -1.99
N ALA A 84 13.59 -0.46 -0.95
CA ALA A 84 13.93 -0.81 0.43
C ALA A 84 13.68 -2.32 0.70
N SER A 85 12.58 -2.87 0.16
CA SER A 85 12.28 -4.30 0.24
C SER A 85 13.33 -5.15 -0.48
N ALA A 86 13.76 -4.76 -1.68
CA ALA A 86 14.81 -5.44 -2.45
C ALA A 86 16.15 -5.45 -1.70
N LEU A 87 16.56 -4.31 -1.13
CA LEU A 87 17.81 -4.15 -0.38
C LEU A 87 17.83 -4.98 0.91
N LEU A 88 16.68 -5.18 1.57
CA LEU A 88 16.56 -5.93 2.81
C LEU A 88 16.29 -7.43 2.60
N SER A 89 15.83 -7.84 1.42
CA SER A 89 15.55 -9.24 1.07
C SER A 89 16.76 -10.16 1.25
N PRO A 90 18.00 -9.83 0.83
CA PRO A 90 19.17 -10.66 1.08
C PRO A 90 19.41 -10.90 2.57
N THR A 91 19.16 -9.88 3.41
CA THR A 91 19.31 -10.00 4.86
C THR A 91 18.29 -10.96 5.47
N TYR A 92 17.06 -10.92 4.98
CA TYR A 92 16.01 -11.86 5.39
C TYR A 92 16.33 -13.28 4.91
N LEU A 93 16.58 -13.48 3.60
CA LEU A 93 16.74 -14.78 2.98
C LEU A 93 17.93 -15.60 3.51
N ARG A 94 19.02 -14.96 3.86
CA ARG A 94 20.20 -15.65 4.47
C ARG A 94 19.86 -16.37 5.78
N HIS A 95 18.76 -16.05 6.41
CA HIS A 95 18.38 -16.54 7.73
C HIS A 95 16.98 -17.16 7.78
N ALA A 96 16.19 -16.94 6.75
CA ALA A 96 14.93 -17.63 6.54
C ALA A 96 15.23 -19.05 6.11
N GLY A 97 15.19 -20.04 6.92
CA GLY A 97 15.55 -21.44 6.64
C GLY A 97 15.33 -21.90 5.18
N ARG A 98 15.67 -23.10 4.85
CA ARG A 98 15.44 -23.67 3.52
C ARG A 98 13.93 -23.71 3.28
N GLY A 99 13.40 -22.83 2.43
CA GLY A 99 12.00 -22.91 2.00
C GLY A 99 11.68 -24.31 1.41
N TRP A 100 10.43 -24.57 1.13
CA TRP A 100 9.91 -25.86 0.65
C TRP A 100 10.55 -26.41 -0.64
N ILE A 101 11.37 -25.62 -1.36
CA ILE A 101 11.96 -25.97 -2.68
C ILE A 101 13.50 -26.15 -2.62
N GLY A 102 14.12 -26.09 -1.43
CA GLY A 102 15.60 -26.10 -1.28
C GLY A 102 16.23 -24.69 -1.41
N ALA A 103 17.38 -24.48 -0.80
CA ALA A 103 17.93 -23.14 -0.55
C ALA A 103 18.16 -22.29 -1.82
N ARG A 104 18.74 -22.84 -2.89
CA ARG A 104 18.99 -22.08 -4.13
C ARG A 104 17.71 -21.80 -4.90
N ARG A 105 16.88 -22.81 -5.11
CA ARG A 105 15.59 -22.66 -5.83
C ARG A 105 14.66 -21.71 -5.09
N SER A 106 14.69 -21.73 -3.76
CA SER A 106 13.92 -20.84 -2.91
C SER A 106 14.31 -19.36 -3.10
N HIS A 107 15.63 -19.03 -3.21
CA HIS A 107 16.07 -17.65 -3.49
C HIS A 107 15.65 -17.20 -4.88
N VAL A 108 15.84 -18.03 -5.90
CA VAL A 108 15.44 -17.73 -7.28
C VAL A 108 13.93 -17.49 -7.36
N PHE A 109 13.15 -18.40 -6.79
CA PHE A 109 11.69 -18.27 -6.77
C PHE A 109 11.24 -16.98 -6.07
N TYR A 110 11.84 -16.65 -4.91
CA TYR A 110 11.51 -15.43 -4.17
C TYR A 110 11.75 -14.19 -5.02
N TYR A 111 12.93 -14.05 -5.63
CA TYR A 111 13.26 -12.87 -6.42
C TYR A 111 12.45 -12.79 -7.71
N ALA A 112 12.28 -13.90 -8.42
CA ALA A 112 11.45 -13.90 -9.63
C ALA A 112 10.01 -13.46 -9.33
N ALA A 113 9.39 -14.00 -8.28
CA ALA A 113 8.05 -13.60 -7.86
C ALA A 113 8.01 -12.17 -7.32
N PHE A 114 9.06 -11.73 -6.59
CA PHE A 114 9.19 -10.36 -6.10
C PHE A 114 9.27 -9.35 -7.23
N ASP A 115 10.13 -9.59 -8.22
CA ASP A 115 10.37 -8.68 -9.32
C ASP A 115 9.13 -8.56 -10.23
N VAL A 116 8.41 -9.67 -10.49
CA VAL A 116 7.12 -9.65 -11.20
C VAL A 116 6.07 -8.90 -10.40
N PHE A 117 5.95 -9.17 -9.09
CA PHE A 117 5.02 -8.46 -8.21
C PHE A 117 5.30 -6.96 -8.20
N TRP A 118 6.57 -6.57 -8.11
CA TRP A 118 6.95 -5.16 -8.12
C TRP A 118 6.68 -4.49 -9.47
N ALA A 119 6.94 -5.16 -10.60
CA ALA A 119 6.59 -4.67 -11.93
C ALA A 119 5.08 -4.39 -12.05
N VAL A 120 4.24 -5.30 -11.56
CA VAL A 120 2.78 -5.11 -11.53
C VAL A 120 2.40 -3.90 -10.67
N LEU A 121 3.01 -3.73 -9.50
CA LEU A 121 2.75 -2.57 -8.62
C LEU A 121 3.19 -1.25 -9.24
N LEU A 122 4.29 -1.23 -10.00
CA LEU A 122 4.75 -0.05 -10.74
C LEU A 122 3.81 0.29 -11.92
N ALA A 123 3.21 -0.71 -12.55
CA ALA A 123 2.27 -0.51 -13.66
C ALA A 123 0.91 0.03 -13.19
N LEU A 124 0.44 -0.36 -12.01
CA LEU A 124 -0.89 0.00 -11.49
C LEU A 124 -1.16 1.52 -11.45
N PRO A 125 -0.28 2.39 -10.94
CA PRO A 125 -0.51 3.83 -10.96
C PRO A 125 -0.55 4.42 -12.37
N LEU A 126 0.11 3.76 -13.31
CA LEU A 126 0.29 4.24 -14.69
C LEU A 126 -0.83 3.82 -15.64
N VAL A 127 -1.71 2.89 -15.25
CA VAL A 127 -2.73 2.35 -16.13
C VAL A 127 -3.83 3.36 -16.42
N ASP A 128 -4.15 3.55 -17.72
CA ASP A 128 -5.22 4.47 -18.20
C ASP A 128 -6.58 3.77 -18.46
N ASN A 129 -6.72 2.50 -18.08
CA ASN A 129 -7.90 1.72 -18.42
C ASN A 129 -8.38 0.87 -17.25
N LEU A 130 -9.67 0.92 -16.92
CA LEU A 130 -10.27 0.20 -15.78
C LEU A 130 -10.15 -1.32 -15.92
N ALA A 131 -10.34 -1.89 -17.12
CA ALA A 131 -10.22 -3.34 -17.33
C ALA A 131 -8.77 -3.80 -17.16
N LEU A 132 -7.80 -3.05 -17.72
CA LEU A 132 -6.38 -3.34 -17.52
C LEU A 132 -5.96 -3.17 -16.05
N ALA A 133 -6.50 -2.15 -15.36
CA ALA A 133 -6.29 -1.99 -13.91
C ALA A 133 -6.75 -3.24 -13.15
N TRP A 134 -7.93 -3.77 -13.47
CA TRP A 134 -8.42 -5.01 -12.87
C TRP A 134 -7.48 -6.19 -13.12
N ILE A 135 -7.00 -6.38 -14.36
CA ILE A 135 -6.04 -7.44 -14.71
C ILE A 135 -4.77 -7.33 -13.88
N LEU A 136 -4.23 -6.11 -13.73
CA LEU A 136 -3.02 -5.88 -12.94
C LEU A 136 -3.26 -6.13 -11.43
N VAL A 137 -4.42 -5.72 -10.90
CA VAL A 137 -4.78 -6.00 -9.50
C VAL A 137 -4.88 -7.51 -9.27
N GLU A 138 -5.48 -8.28 -10.19
CA GLU A 138 -5.53 -9.75 -10.09
C GLU A 138 -4.14 -10.38 -10.27
N GLY A 139 -3.33 -9.90 -11.20
CA GLY A 139 -1.94 -10.31 -11.37
C GLY A 139 -1.10 -10.08 -10.10
N SER A 140 -1.37 -8.99 -9.38
CA SER A 140 -0.77 -8.74 -8.07
C SER A 140 -1.17 -9.78 -7.03
N THR A 141 -2.41 -10.30 -7.09
CA THR A 141 -2.91 -11.35 -6.19
C THR A 141 -2.15 -12.65 -6.39
N ALA A 142 -2.05 -13.11 -7.64
CA ALA A 142 -1.37 -14.36 -7.97
C ALA A 142 0.10 -14.36 -7.50
N THR A 143 0.83 -13.28 -7.82
CA THR A 143 2.25 -13.18 -7.48
C THR A 143 2.49 -13.01 -5.98
N SER A 144 1.70 -12.18 -5.30
CA SER A 144 1.87 -11.94 -3.87
C SER A 144 1.39 -13.12 -3.00
N ALA A 145 0.36 -13.89 -3.42
CA ALA A 145 -0.05 -15.10 -2.71
C ALA A 145 1.06 -16.15 -2.65
N LEU A 146 1.82 -16.31 -3.74
CA LEU A 146 3.01 -17.16 -3.77
C LEU A 146 4.08 -16.69 -2.77
N LEU A 147 4.28 -15.36 -2.65
CA LEU A 147 5.22 -14.76 -1.70
C LEU A 147 4.73 -14.87 -0.25
N VAL A 148 3.43 -14.77 0.01
CA VAL A 148 2.84 -15.02 1.35
C VAL A 148 3.10 -16.46 1.77
N ALA A 149 2.89 -17.41 0.88
CA ALA A 149 3.12 -18.84 1.11
C ALA A 149 4.60 -19.26 1.13
N TYR A 150 5.54 -18.33 0.87
CA TYR A 150 6.97 -18.59 0.64
C TYR A 150 7.64 -19.49 1.68
N SER A 151 7.32 -19.36 2.96
CA SER A 151 7.94 -20.16 4.01
C SER A 151 7.58 -21.65 3.94
N GLY A 152 6.54 -22.04 3.21
CA GLY A 152 6.03 -23.42 3.09
C GLY A 152 5.46 -24.01 4.38
N LYS A 153 5.41 -23.23 5.46
CA LYS A 153 4.78 -23.66 6.72
C LYS A 153 3.26 -23.76 6.52
N ARG A 154 2.61 -24.69 7.21
CA ARG A 154 1.16 -24.88 7.13
C ARG A 154 0.38 -23.57 7.32
N ALA A 155 0.75 -22.76 8.30
CA ALA A 155 0.13 -21.45 8.52
C ALA A 155 0.31 -20.47 7.35
N ALA A 156 1.50 -20.45 6.72
CA ALA A 156 1.76 -19.59 5.56
C ALA A 156 1.02 -20.06 4.30
N LEU A 157 0.92 -21.37 4.09
CA LEU A 157 0.11 -21.94 3.01
C LEU A 157 -1.38 -21.60 3.20
N GLU A 158 -1.88 -21.77 4.42
CA GLU A 158 -3.25 -21.41 4.78
C GLU A 158 -3.51 -19.90 4.59
N ALA A 159 -2.60 -19.03 5.04
CA ALA A 159 -2.71 -17.58 4.83
C ALA A 159 -2.70 -17.22 3.34
N GLY A 160 -1.82 -17.85 2.54
CA GLY A 160 -1.75 -17.66 1.09
C GLY A 160 -3.05 -18.07 0.39
N TRP A 161 -3.63 -19.22 0.76
CA TRP A 161 -4.92 -19.69 0.23
C TRP A 161 -6.08 -18.78 0.60
N LYS A 162 -6.20 -18.41 1.89
CA LYS A 162 -7.23 -17.46 2.35
C LYS A 162 -7.14 -16.15 1.58
N TYR A 163 -5.93 -15.61 1.46
CA TYR A 163 -5.68 -14.39 0.71
C TYR A 163 -6.12 -14.53 -0.74
N LEU A 164 -5.64 -15.56 -1.46
CA LEU A 164 -5.97 -15.80 -2.85
C LEU A 164 -7.50 -15.90 -3.06
N ILE A 165 -8.17 -16.79 -2.34
CA ILE A 165 -9.61 -17.06 -2.54
C ILE A 165 -10.44 -15.81 -2.21
N LEU A 166 -10.20 -15.15 -1.07
CA LEU A 166 -11.02 -14.02 -0.64
C LEU A 166 -10.86 -12.81 -1.58
N THR A 167 -9.62 -12.52 -2.01
CA THR A 167 -9.39 -11.38 -2.89
C THR A 167 -9.84 -11.66 -4.33
N THR A 168 -9.63 -12.86 -4.88
CA THR A 168 -10.12 -13.23 -6.21
C THR A 168 -11.64 -13.23 -6.26
N LEU A 169 -12.33 -13.72 -5.21
CA LEU A 169 -13.79 -13.64 -5.14
C LEU A 169 -14.27 -12.17 -5.17
N GLY A 170 -13.63 -11.30 -4.40
CA GLY A 170 -13.95 -9.86 -4.45
C GLY A 170 -13.67 -9.27 -5.82
N LEU A 171 -12.54 -9.58 -6.43
CA LEU A 171 -12.18 -9.08 -7.77
C LEU A 171 -13.11 -9.65 -8.87
N ALA A 172 -13.68 -10.86 -8.70
CA ALA A 172 -14.73 -11.36 -9.59
C ALA A 172 -16.00 -10.50 -9.51
N ILE A 173 -16.38 -10.02 -8.31
CA ILE A 173 -17.48 -9.06 -8.13
C ILE A 173 -17.15 -7.74 -8.85
N ALA A 174 -15.92 -7.24 -8.71
CA ALA A 174 -15.48 -6.04 -9.43
C ALA A 174 -15.53 -6.23 -10.95
N LEU A 175 -15.07 -7.38 -11.46
CA LEU A 175 -15.15 -7.71 -12.88
C LEU A 175 -16.59 -7.69 -13.38
N PHE A 176 -17.52 -8.27 -12.62
CA PHE A 176 -18.93 -8.25 -12.98
C PHE A 176 -19.44 -6.79 -13.07
N GLY A 177 -19.05 -5.93 -12.13
CA GLY A 177 -19.35 -4.49 -12.19
C GLY A 177 -18.75 -3.81 -13.43
N ILE A 178 -17.51 -4.15 -13.81
CA ILE A 178 -16.86 -3.65 -15.03
C ILE A 178 -17.61 -4.09 -16.28
N VAL A 179 -18.06 -5.34 -16.35
CA VAL A 179 -18.87 -5.86 -17.47
C VAL A 179 -20.20 -5.11 -17.57
N VAL A 180 -20.90 -4.91 -16.46
CA VAL A 180 -22.15 -4.12 -16.41
C VAL A 180 -21.90 -2.69 -16.90
N LEU A 181 -20.81 -2.04 -16.46
CA LEU A 181 -20.42 -0.69 -16.91
C LEU A 181 -20.10 -0.68 -18.42
N PHE A 182 -19.36 -1.66 -18.92
CA PHE A 182 -19.02 -1.77 -20.33
C PHE A 182 -20.26 -1.87 -21.23
N VAL A 183 -21.28 -2.62 -20.77
CA VAL A 183 -22.58 -2.71 -21.47
C VAL A 183 -23.34 -1.37 -21.40
N ALA A 184 -23.30 -0.70 -20.24
CA ALA A 184 -23.97 0.59 -20.04
C ALA A 184 -23.39 1.70 -20.93
N VAL A 185 -22.08 1.71 -21.17
CA VAL A 185 -21.41 2.66 -22.08
C VAL A 185 -21.87 2.46 -23.55
N GLY A 186 -22.46 1.30 -23.87
CA GLY A 186 -23.08 1.03 -25.16
C GLY A 186 -22.11 0.68 -26.30
N PRO A 187 -22.64 0.36 -27.50
CA PRO A 187 -21.86 -0.06 -28.65
C PRO A 187 -21.23 1.13 -29.37
N GLY A 188 -20.20 1.74 -28.79
CA GLY A 188 -19.36 2.75 -29.49
C GLY A 188 -18.15 2.11 -30.16
N GLY A 189 -17.57 2.74 -31.19
CA GLY A 189 -16.25 2.35 -31.71
C GLY A 189 -15.18 2.41 -30.62
N GLY A 190 -14.09 1.60 -30.72
CA GLY A 190 -12.97 1.66 -29.80
C GLY A 190 -12.81 0.47 -28.84
N GLY A 191 -13.74 -0.47 -28.75
CA GLY A 191 -13.60 -1.68 -27.92
C GLY A 191 -13.34 -1.37 -26.44
N LEU A 192 -12.23 -1.86 -25.88
CA LEU A 192 -11.86 -1.67 -24.47
C LEU A 192 -11.46 -0.22 -24.13
N SER A 193 -11.08 0.63 -25.10
CA SER A 193 -10.72 2.03 -24.81
C SER A 193 -11.90 2.86 -24.26
N ARG A 194 -13.12 2.36 -24.38
CA ARG A 194 -14.31 2.94 -23.70
C ARG A 194 -14.23 2.89 -22.18
N LEU A 195 -13.35 2.05 -21.63
CA LEU A 195 -13.06 1.96 -20.20
C LEU A 195 -11.81 2.76 -19.78
N ASP A 196 -11.25 3.58 -20.66
CA ASP A 196 -10.20 4.54 -20.29
C ASP A 196 -10.78 5.60 -19.38
N TRP A 197 -10.00 6.07 -18.41
CA TRP A 197 -10.49 6.99 -17.39
C TRP A 197 -11.15 8.24 -17.98
N SER A 198 -10.52 8.84 -19.00
CA SER A 198 -11.09 10.01 -19.68
C SER A 198 -12.35 9.69 -20.46
N ALA A 199 -12.42 8.53 -21.11
CA ALA A 199 -13.61 8.11 -21.87
C ALA A 199 -14.78 7.86 -20.91
N LEU A 200 -14.54 7.23 -19.76
CA LEU A 200 -15.54 7.02 -18.71
C LEU A 200 -16.03 8.34 -18.14
N ASN A 201 -15.11 9.28 -17.82
CA ASN A 201 -15.47 10.60 -17.30
C ASN A 201 -16.33 11.39 -18.30
N ALA A 202 -15.97 11.38 -19.58
CA ALA A 202 -16.75 12.03 -20.63
C ALA A 202 -18.14 11.38 -20.84
N ALA A 203 -18.23 10.07 -20.74
CA ALA A 203 -19.48 9.33 -20.92
C ALA A 203 -20.42 9.40 -19.69
N ALA A 204 -19.86 9.51 -18.47
CA ALA A 204 -20.58 9.36 -17.22
C ALA A 204 -21.89 10.18 -17.10
N PRO A 205 -21.95 11.47 -17.52
CA PRO A 205 -23.20 12.23 -17.42
C PRO A 205 -24.35 11.70 -18.28
N GLY A 206 -24.05 10.97 -19.36
CA GLY A 206 -25.02 10.36 -20.28
C GLY A 206 -25.40 8.91 -19.97
N LEU A 207 -24.75 8.27 -19.01
CA LEU A 207 -25.00 6.87 -18.69
C LEU A 207 -26.31 6.68 -17.89
N PRO A 208 -27.01 5.50 -18.07
CA PRO A 208 -28.16 5.15 -17.26
C PRO A 208 -27.78 5.08 -15.78
N ARG A 209 -28.29 6.01 -14.97
CA ARG A 209 -27.90 6.25 -13.58
C ARG A 209 -27.93 5.00 -12.71
N GLU A 210 -29.03 4.24 -12.75
CA GLU A 210 -29.19 3.05 -11.90
C GLU A 210 -28.17 1.97 -12.25
N THR A 211 -28.00 1.68 -13.54
CA THR A 211 -27.02 0.69 -14.02
C THR A 211 -25.60 1.10 -13.66
N THR A 212 -25.27 2.40 -13.82
CA THR A 212 -23.96 2.94 -13.48
C THR A 212 -23.71 2.88 -11.97
N LEU A 213 -24.72 3.15 -11.15
CA LEU A 213 -24.62 3.03 -9.69
C LEU A 213 -24.39 1.57 -9.26
N ILE A 214 -25.13 0.61 -9.85
CA ILE A 214 -24.93 -0.82 -9.58
C ILE A 214 -23.51 -1.22 -9.97
N ALA A 215 -23.05 -0.85 -11.17
CA ALA A 215 -21.69 -1.13 -11.63
C ALA A 215 -20.64 -0.54 -10.67
N PHE A 216 -20.79 0.74 -10.29
CA PHE A 216 -19.91 1.42 -9.35
C PHE A 216 -19.84 0.70 -8.00
N VAL A 217 -20.98 0.37 -7.40
CA VAL A 217 -21.01 -0.36 -6.11
C VAL A 217 -20.31 -1.70 -6.21
N LEU A 218 -20.56 -2.48 -7.26
CA LEU A 218 -19.90 -3.78 -7.48
C LEU A 218 -18.38 -3.63 -7.64
N ILE A 219 -17.93 -2.62 -8.39
CA ILE A 219 -16.50 -2.35 -8.58
C ILE A 219 -15.85 -1.97 -7.25
N ILE A 220 -16.42 -1.01 -6.51
CA ILE A 220 -15.83 -0.52 -5.25
C ILE A 220 -15.88 -1.60 -4.17
N VAL A 221 -16.99 -2.34 -4.01
CA VAL A 221 -17.08 -3.46 -3.06
C VAL A 221 -16.08 -4.56 -3.40
N GLY A 222 -15.90 -4.86 -4.67
CA GLY A 222 -14.90 -5.82 -5.12
C GLY A 222 -13.47 -5.34 -4.83
N LEU A 223 -13.13 -4.10 -5.17
CA LEU A 223 -11.82 -3.51 -4.86
C LEU A 223 -11.59 -3.37 -3.35
N ALA A 224 -12.64 -3.14 -2.55
CA ALA A 224 -12.56 -3.04 -1.09
C ALA A 224 -11.92 -4.29 -0.46
N THR A 225 -12.15 -5.48 -1.05
CA THR A 225 -11.51 -6.72 -0.59
C THR A 225 -9.99 -6.63 -0.69
N LYS A 226 -9.48 -5.99 -1.74
CA LYS A 226 -8.05 -5.88 -2.02
C LYS A 226 -7.42 -4.68 -1.30
N VAL A 227 -8.14 -3.56 -1.15
CA VAL A 227 -7.72 -2.43 -0.30
C VAL A 227 -7.67 -2.85 1.17
N GLY A 228 -8.40 -3.90 1.54
CA GLY A 228 -8.45 -4.41 2.91
C GLY A 228 -9.41 -3.64 3.79
N TRP A 229 -10.47 -3.02 3.24
CA TRP A 229 -11.50 -2.38 4.04
C TRP A 229 -12.42 -3.38 4.74
N ALA A 230 -12.90 -3.01 5.92
CA ALA A 230 -13.94 -3.77 6.58
C ALA A 230 -15.28 -3.65 5.82
N PRO A 231 -16.08 -4.75 5.74
CA PRO A 231 -15.93 -6.02 6.46
C PRO A 231 -15.09 -7.09 5.74
N VAL A 232 -14.56 -6.82 4.56
CA VAL A 232 -13.93 -7.81 3.67
C VAL A 232 -12.40 -7.93 3.83
N HIS A 233 -11.86 -7.53 5.00
CA HIS A 233 -10.43 -7.45 5.33
C HIS A 233 -9.83 -8.74 5.92
N ASN A 234 -10.59 -9.84 6.04
CA ASN A 234 -10.24 -11.01 6.87
C ASN A 234 -8.92 -11.71 6.47
N TRP A 235 -8.49 -11.57 5.22
CA TRP A 235 -7.22 -12.10 4.73
C TRP A 235 -5.99 -11.33 5.22
N LEU A 236 -6.17 -10.03 5.50
CA LEU A 236 -5.09 -9.07 5.69
C LEU A 236 -4.20 -9.38 6.92
N PRO A 237 -4.74 -9.69 8.13
CA PRO A 237 -3.90 -10.00 9.27
C PRO A 237 -3.09 -11.30 9.10
N ASP A 238 -3.65 -12.30 8.46
CA ASP A 238 -3.00 -13.59 8.26
C ASP A 238 -1.91 -13.49 7.19
N ALA A 239 -2.21 -12.88 6.03
CA ALA A 239 -1.24 -12.68 4.97
C ALA A 239 -0.01 -11.87 5.43
N HIS A 240 -0.22 -10.74 6.11
CA HIS A 240 0.88 -9.93 6.64
C HIS A 240 1.69 -10.66 7.72
N SER A 241 1.03 -11.46 8.57
CA SER A 241 1.71 -12.18 9.65
C SER A 241 2.66 -13.25 9.10
N GLU A 242 2.26 -13.96 8.05
CA GLU A 242 3.01 -15.09 7.52
C GLU A 242 4.00 -14.71 6.41
N ALA A 243 3.72 -13.68 5.60
CA ALA A 243 4.61 -13.23 4.54
C ALA A 243 6.01 -12.87 5.06
N PRO A 244 7.08 -12.99 4.25
CA PRO A 244 8.38 -12.38 4.55
C PRO A 244 8.24 -10.89 4.88
N PRO A 245 8.97 -10.34 5.88
CA PRO A 245 8.86 -8.93 6.25
C PRO A 245 8.97 -7.92 5.09
N PRO A 246 9.90 -8.08 4.10
CA PRO A 246 9.92 -7.21 2.92
C PRO A 246 8.64 -7.30 2.09
N ILE A 247 8.03 -8.48 2.01
CA ILE A 247 6.77 -8.68 1.29
C ILE A 247 5.60 -8.08 2.06
N SER A 248 5.58 -8.24 3.40
CA SER A 248 4.55 -7.59 4.23
C SER A 248 4.60 -6.06 4.09
N ALA A 249 5.80 -5.47 3.97
CA ALA A 249 5.96 -4.05 3.67
C ALA A 249 5.37 -3.69 2.31
N MET A 250 5.69 -4.44 1.24
CA MET A 250 5.14 -4.19 -0.10
C MET A 250 3.62 -4.36 -0.16
N LEU A 251 3.07 -5.38 0.52
CA LEU A 251 1.62 -5.56 0.59
C LEU A 251 0.93 -4.36 1.25
N SER A 252 1.42 -3.93 2.41
CA SER A 252 0.76 -2.87 3.18
C SER A 252 1.06 -1.46 2.65
N ALA A 253 2.33 -1.16 2.37
CA ALA A 253 2.77 0.20 2.06
C ALA A 253 2.70 0.54 0.57
N ALA A 254 2.64 -0.44 -0.33
CA ALA A 254 2.56 -0.22 -1.77
C ALA A 254 1.25 -0.75 -2.37
N LEU A 255 0.91 -2.04 -2.18
CA LEU A 255 -0.26 -2.65 -2.82
C LEU A 255 -1.57 -2.00 -2.37
N LEU A 256 -1.82 -1.90 -1.05
CA LEU A 256 -3.10 -1.35 -0.57
C LEU A 256 -3.34 0.08 -1.10
N PRO A 257 -2.37 1.03 -1.01
CA PRO A 257 -2.55 2.36 -1.58
C PRO A 257 -2.73 2.38 -3.10
N THR A 258 -2.03 1.53 -3.86
CA THR A 258 -2.18 1.53 -5.33
C THR A 258 -3.55 1.01 -5.76
N VAL A 259 -4.13 0.02 -5.06
CA VAL A 259 -5.51 -0.42 -5.33
C VAL A 259 -6.52 0.65 -4.89
N LEU A 260 -6.24 1.35 -3.80
CA LEU A 260 -7.03 2.52 -3.39
C LEU A 260 -7.06 3.59 -4.49
N LEU A 261 -5.92 3.85 -5.17
CA LEU A 261 -5.88 4.77 -6.31
C LEU A 261 -6.84 4.34 -7.43
N ILE A 262 -6.94 3.04 -7.72
CA ILE A 262 -7.89 2.54 -8.73
C ILE A 262 -9.34 2.77 -8.29
N ALA A 263 -9.65 2.54 -7.01
CA ALA A 263 -10.97 2.85 -6.47
C ALA A 263 -11.29 4.35 -6.54
N TRP A 264 -10.30 5.21 -6.24
CA TRP A 264 -10.44 6.65 -6.33
C TRP A 264 -10.59 7.14 -7.77
N ARG A 265 -9.79 6.64 -8.73
CA ARG A 265 -9.97 6.93 -10.16
C ARG A 265 -11.35 6.50 -10.68
N THR A 266 -11.87 5.38 -10.19
CA THR A 266 -13.24 4.94 -10.52
C THR A 266 -14.29 5.95 -10.01
N GLU A 267 -14.09 6.49 -8.80
CA GLU A 267 -14.93 7.54 -8.24
C GLU A 267 -14.85 8.82 -9.07
N LEU A 268 -13.66 9.30 -9.40
CA LEU A 268 -13.46 10.51 -10.22
C LEU A 268 -14.06 10.36 -11.62
N ALA A 269 -13.96 9.19 -12.23
CA ALA A 269 -14.47 8.93 -13.58
C ALA A 269 -16.01 8.83 -13.63
N LEU A 270 -16.64 8.20 -12.65
CA LEU A 270 -18.09 7.92 -12.66
C LEU A 270 -18.90 8.87 -11.79
N GLY A 271 -18.28 9.54 -10.81
CA GLY A 271 -18.92 10.45 -9.88
C GLY A 271 -19.75 11.55 -10.53
N PRO A 272 -19.31 12.20 -11.64
CA PRO A 272 -20.09 13.22 -12.34
C PRO A 272 -21.46 12.74 -12.86
N GLY A 273 -21.60 11.45 -13.21
CA GLY A 273 -22.85 10.83 -13.66
C GLY A 273 -23.74 10.28 -12.53
N LEU A 274 -23.17 10.18 -11.32
CA LEU A 274 -23.84 9.66 -10.16
C LEU A 274 -24.15 10.81 -9.20
N SER A 275 -25.36 10.86 -8.61
CA SER A 275 -25.62 11.84 -7.56
C SER A 275 -24.60 11.61 -6.44
N GLY A 276 -23.76 12.60 -6.15
CA GLY A 276 -22.58 12.50 -5.27
C GLY A 276 -22.83 11.95 -3.86
N GLY A 277 -24.10 11.82 -3.43
CA GLY A 277 -24.47 11.26 -2.13
C GLY A 277 -24.14 9.77 -1.99
N ALA A 278 -24.53 8.93 -2.95
CA ALA A 278 -24.36 7.47 -2.83
C ALA A 278 -22.87 7.05 -2.93
N VAL A 279 -22.13 7.69 -3.84
CA VAL A 279 -20.68 7.46 -4.01
C VAL A 279 -19.93 7.82 -2.74
N ARG A 280 -20.18 9.01 -2.20
CA ARG A 280 -19.60 9.50 -0.96
C ARG A 280 -19.91 8.58 0.23
N GLN A 281 -21.18 8.19 0.39
CA GLN A 281 -21.64 7.34 1.49
C GLN A 281 -20.91 6.00 1.52
N LEU A 282 -20.60 5.42 0.37
CA LEU A 282 -19.89 4.14 0.28
C LEU A 282 -18.46 4.24 0.86
N PHE A 283 -17.70 5.27 0.46
CA PHE A 283 -16.36 5.51 1.00
C PHE A 283 -16.39 5.85 2.50
N LEU A 284 -17.31 6.69 2.94
CA LEU A 284 -17.48 7.04 4.35
C LEU A 284 -17.87 5.82 5.19
N GLY A 285 -18.75 4.96 4.66
CA GLY A 285 -19.15 3.71 5.30
C GLY A 285 -17.98 2.75 5.48
N PHE A 286 -17.19 2.50 4.42
CA PHE A 286 -15.97 1.69 4.52
C PHE A 286 -14.95 2.30 5.48
N GLY A 287 -14.79 3.61 5.46
CA GLY A 287 -13.88 4.33 6.33
C GLY A 287 -14.23 4.15 7.80
N LEU A 288 -15.43 4.54 8.22
CA LEU A 288 -15.88 4.42 9.61
C LEU A 288 -15.88 2.97 10.10
N LEU A 289 -16.34 2.03 9.27
CA LEU A 289 -16.38 0.62 9.63
C LEU A 289 -14.98 0.04 9.81
N SER A 290 -14.03 0.44 8.95
CA SER A 290 -12.63 0.00 9.06
C SER A 290 -11.97 0.52 10.34
N LEU A 291 -12.18 1.79 10.70
CA LEU A 291 -11.74 2.35 11.97
C LEU A 291 -12.34 1.59 13.16
N ALA A 292 -13.65 1.44 13.18
CA ALA A 292 -14.36 0.79 14.29
C ALA A 292 -13.90 -0.66 14.51
N ILE A 293 -13.70 -1.42 13.42
CA ILE A 293 -13.27 -2.82 13.50
C ILE A 293 -11.78 -2.93 13.87
N ALA A 294 -10.92 -2.00 13.46
CA ALA A 294 -9.50 -2.06 13.82
C ALA A 294 -9.25 -1.89 15.32
N ILE A 295 -9.99 -1.01 16.01
CA ILE A 295 -9.77 -0.62 17.41
C ILE A 295 -9.68 -1.82 18.35
N PRO A 296 -10.63 -2.76 18.43
CA PRO A 296 -10.55 -3.88 19.38
C PRO A 296 -9.29 -4.73 19.22
N PHE A 297 -8.75 -4.81 17.99
CA PHE A 297 -7.53 -5.57 17.70
C PHE A 297 -6.27 -4.79 18.02
N LEU A 298 -6.28 -3.45 17.93
CA LEU A 298 -5.16 -2.60 18.35
C LEU A 298 -4.99 -2.58 19.87
N TRP A 299 -6.07 -2.72 20.64
CA TRP A 299 -6.04 -2.80 22.10
C TRP A 299 -5.62 -4.17 22.63
N ARG A 300 -5.82 -5.23 21.85
CA ARG A 300 -5.42 -6.58 22.27
C ARG A 300 -3.94 -6.82 22.01
N PRO A 301 -3.22 -7.52 22.90
CA PRO A 301 -1.85 -7.94 22.66
C PRO A 301 -1.74 -8.80 21.40
N GLN A 302 -1.06 -8.32 20.37
CA GLN A 302 -0.90 -8.97 19.07
C GLN A 302 0.57 -9.27 18.78
N PRO A 303 0.89 -10.31 17.97
CA PRO A 303 2.19 -10.45 17.34
C PRO A 303 2.52 -9.20 16.50
N TRP A 304 3.81 -8.83 16.45
CA TRP A 304 4.26 -7.58 15.84
C TRP A 304 3.68 -7.29 14.44
N LYS A 305 3.78 -8.25 13.52
CA LYS A 305 3.28 -8.07 12.15
C LYS A 305 1.75 -8.02 12.07
N ARG A 306 1.06 -8.73 12.98
CA ARG A 306 -0.40 -8.72 13.06
C ARG A 306 -0.93 -7.40 13.60
N LEU A 307 -0.26 -6.80 14.57
CA LEU A 307 -0.53 -5.44 15.04
C LEU A 307 -0.43 -4.43 13.88
N LEU A 308 0.67 -4.50 13.11
CA LEU A 308 0.86 -3.65 11.93
C LEU A 308 -0.21 -3.87 10.86
N ALA A 309 -0.70 -5.09 10.70
CA ALA A 309 -1.79 -5.40 9.77
C ALA A 309 -3.11 -4.73 10.18
N TYR A 310 -3.49 -4.81 11.46
CA TYR A 310 -4.70 -4.12 11.92
C TYR A 310 -4.57 -2.59 11.88
N SER A 311 -3.37 -2.06 12.13
CA SER A 311 -3.18 -0.63 11.90
C SER A 311 -3.22 -0.26 10.40
N SER A 312 -2.95 -1.20 9.46
CA SER A 312 -3.19 -0.94 8.03
C SER A 312 -4.68 -0.82 7.71
N LEU A 313 -5.52 -1.66 8.34
CA LEU A 313 -6.99 -1.54 8.22
C LEU A 313 -7.47 -0.16 8.68
N GLU A 314 -6.96 0.34 9.81
CA GLU A 314 -7.25 1.68 10.33
C GLU A 314 -6.86 2.77 9.31
N HIS A 315 -5.62 2.76 8.84
CA HIS A 315 -5.13 3.78 7.91
C HIS A 315 -5.82 3.76 6.55
N MET A 316 -6.15 2.58 6.02
CA MET A 316 -6.96 2.50 4.80
C MET A 316 -8.38 3.05 5.03
N GLY A 317 -8.90 2.94 6.25
CA GLY A 317 -10.16 3.57 6.66
C GLY A 317 -10.08 5.09 6.62
N ILE A 318 -8.99 5.70 7.14
CA ILE A 318 -8.75 7.16 7.09
C ILE A 318 -8.69 7.64 5.65
N LEU A 319 -8.00 6.91 4.77
CA LEU A 319 -7.90 7.24 3.36
C LEU A 319 -9.27 7.19 2.66
N ALA A 320 -10.11 6.21 3.00
CA ALA A 320 -11.48 6.15 2.50
C ALA A 320 -12.30 7.37 2.95
N LEU A 321 -12.17 7.80 4.22
CA LEU A 321 -12.83 9.01 4.72
C LEU A 321 -12.38 10.26 3.95
N GLY A 322 -11.06 10.41 3.71
CA GLY A 322 -10.50 11.54 2.98
C GLY A 322 -11.07 11.65 1.56
N ILE A 323 -11.15 10.53 0.82
CA ILE A 323 -11.76 10.46 -0.50
C ILE A 323 -13.27 10.76 -0.39
N GLY A 324 -13.96 10.15 0.58
CA GLY A 324 -15.39 10.35 0.80
C GLY A 324 -15.77 11.79 1.19
N PHE A 325 -14.91 12.53 1.88
CA PHE A 325 -15.10 13.96 2.16
C PHE A 325 -14.91 14.81 0.90
N GLY A 326 -13.92 14.48 0.05
CA GLY A 326 -13.76 15.05 -1.28
C GLY A 326 -13.44 16.55 -1.32
N THR A 327 -13.01 17.17 -0.21
CA THR A 327 -12.56 18.57 -0.18
C THR A 327 -11.07 18.66 -0.52
N PRO A 328 -10.59 19.81 -1.05
CA PRO A 328 -9.16 19.99 -1.34
C PRO A 328 -8.28 19.68 -0.13
N LEU A 329 -8.69 20.08 1.06
CA LEU A 329 -7.96 19.83 2.30
C LEU A 329 -7.95 18.33 2.64
N ALA A 330 -9.07 17.63 2.52
CA ALA A 330 -9.13 16.18 2.75
C ALA A 330 -8.25 15.41 1.75
N ILE A 331 -8.27 15.79 0.47
CA ILE A 331 -7.44 15.17 -0.58
C ILE A 331 -5.95 15.44 -0.36
N ALA A 332 -5.57 16.66 0.04
CA ALA A 332 -4.20 16.94 0.49
C ALA A 332 -3.81 16.03 1.66
N GLY A 333 -4.71 15.83 2.62
CA GLY A 333 -4.55 14.87 3.72
C GLY A 333 -4.33 13.44 3.21
N VAL A 334 -5.08 12.98 2.20
CA VAL A 334 -4.89 11.65 1.59
C VAL A 334 -3.47 11.49 1.04
N VAL A 335 -2.95 12.48 0.30
CA VAL A 335 -1.60 12.45 -0.28
C VAL A 335 -0.52 12.33 0.81
N VAL A 336 -0.62 13.19 1.83
CA VAL A 336 0.32 13.18 2.99
C VAL A 336 0.24 11.84 3.71
N HIS A 337 -0.98 11.32 3.89
CA HIS A 337 -1.21 10.05 4.58
C HIS A 337 -0.59 8.88 3.83
N VAL A 338 -0.80 8.79 2.52
CA VAL A 338 -0.22 7.74 1.66
C VAL A 338 1.31 7.73 1.77
N ALA A 339 1.96 8.90 1.69
CA ALA A 339 3.42 9.01 1.81
C ALA A 339 3.91 8.63 3.22
N GLY A 340 3.32 9.21 4.26
CA GLY A 340 3.67 8.95 5.65
C GLY A 340 3.43 7.50 6.07
N HIS A 341 2.26 6.97 5.72
CA HIS A 341 1.90 5.55 5.95
C HIS A 341 2.90 4.62 5.28
N GLY A 342 3.25 4.87 4.00
CA GLY A 342 4.20 4.06 3.27
C GLY A 342 5.55 3.95 3.95
N ILE A 343 6.11 5.07 4.40
CA ILE A 343 7.41 5.12 5.10
C ILE A 343 7.32 4.43 6.46
N ALA A 344 6.35 4.82 7.29
CA ALA A 344 6.22 4.31 8.65
C ALA A 344 5.90 2.81 8.68
N LYS A 345 5.02 2.36 7.80
CA LYS A 345 4.58 0.96 7.70
C LYS A 345 5.70 0.05 7.20
N SER A 346 6.44 0.49 6.18
CA SER A 346 7.59 -0.24 5.68
C SER A 346 8.64 -0.45 6.76
N LEU A 347 9.00 0.61 7.48
CA LEU A 347 9.95 0.53 8.60
C LEU A 347 9.45 -0.46 9.68
N GLY A 348 8.16 -0.41 10.02
CA GLY A 348 7.56 -1.30 10.99
C GLY A 348 7.69 -2.77 10.60
N PHE A 349 7.41 -3.11 9.34
CA PHE A 349 7.56 -4.47 8.86
C PHE A 349 9.03 -4.88 8.74
N TYR A 350 9.94 -4.00 8.31
CA TYR A 350 11.37 -4.32 8.26
C TYR A 350 11.97 -4.56 9.65
N THR A 351 11.44 -3.90 10.68
CA THR A 351 11.81 -4.12 12.09
C THR A 351 11.56 -5.57 12.51
N ALA A 352 10.61 -6.27 11.88
CA ALA A 352 10.39 -7.69 12.13
C ALA A 352 11.59 -8.57 11.74
N ILE A 353 12.48 -8.15 10.84
CA ILE A 353 13.67 -8.92 10.44
C ILE A 353 14.60 -9.20 11.64
N PRO A 354 15.14 -8.21 12.37
CA PRO A 354 15.93 -8.47 13.56
C PRO A 354 15.08 -8.99 14.73
N LEU A 355 13.84 -8.54 14.88
CA LEU A 355 12.96 -8.90 15.99
C LEU A 355 12.65 -10.40 16.02
N LEU A 356 12.28 -11.00 14.88
CA LEU A 356 11.98 -12.43 14.78
C LEU A 356 13.22 -13.31 14.98
N ARG A 357 14.39 -12.78 14.73
CA ARG A 357 15.67 -13.45 15.01
C ARG A 357 16.02 -13.43 16.50
N GLN A 358 15.84 -12.28 17.14
CA GLN A 358 16.09 -12.10 18.56
C GLN A 358 15.12 -12.92 19.41
N ASN A 359 13.91 -13.04 18.93
CA ASN A 359 12.82 -13.73 19.61
C ASN A 359 11.93 -14.47 18.60
N PRO A 360 12.23 -15.73 18.26
CA PRO A 360 11.38 -16.52 17.37
C PRO A 360 9.93 -16.62 17.83
N GLY A 361 9.69 -16.52 19.14
CA GLY A 361 8.35 -16.46 19.73
C GLY A 361 7.56 -15.19 19.36
N ALA A 362 8.23 -14.13 18.92
CA ALA A 362 7.59 -12.87 18.50
C ALA A 362 6.73 -13.00 17.23
N ALA A 363 6.85 -14.11 16.51
CA ALA A 363 5.93 -14.46 15.42
C ALA A 363 4.51 -14.78 15.91
N ARG A 364 4.36 -15.20 17.20
CA ARG A 364 3.09 -15.62 17.80
C ARG A 364 2.71 -14.81 19.03
N LEU A 365 3.62 -14.03 19.56
CA LEU A 365 3.48 -13.31 20.83
C LEU A 365 3.84 -11.84 20.64
N PRO A 366 3.27 -10.92 21.45
CA PRO A 366 3.62 -9.50 21.41
C PRO A 366 5.11 -9.26 21.62
N ALA A 367 5.67 -8.27 20.91
CA ALA A 367 7.02 -7.79 21.18
C ALA A 367 7.06 -7.09 22.55
N ARG A 368 8.12 -7.33 23.35
CA ARG A 368 8.29 -6.73 24.67
C ARG A 368 9.76 -6.45 25.00
N GLY A 369 10.01 -5.32 25.64
CA GLY A 369 11.31 -5.00 26.23
C GLY A 369 12.42 -4.77 25.17
N LEU A 370 12.09 -4.28 23.99
CA LEU A 370 13.03 -4.04 22.89
C LEU A 370 14.14 -3.05 23.28
N ALA A 371 13.84 -2.03 24.10
CA ALA A 371 14.82 -1.05 24.57
C ALA A 371 15.99 -1.70 25.32
N ARG A 372 15.76 -2.84 25.97
CA ARG A 372 16.78 -3.59 26.73
C ARG A 372 17.52 -4.65 25.92
N THR A 373 17.05 -4.94 24.71
CA THR A 373 17.60 -6.04 23.89
C THR A 373 18.38 -5.55 22.69
N SER A 374 17.93 -4.48 22.03
CA SER A 374 18.56 -3.90 20.86
C SER A 374 18.08 -2.47 20.64
N ALA A 375 18.96 -1.49 20.92
CA ALA A 375 18.65 -0.07 20.72
C ALA A 375 18.20 0.23 19.29
N SER A 376 18.88 -0.30 18.26
CA SER A 376 18.52 -0.06 16.86
C SER A 376 17.13 -0.58 16.50
N THR A 377 16.78 -1.78 16.99
CA THR A 377 15.44 -2.37 16.78
C THR A 377 14.37 -1.59 17.54
N ALA A 378 14.68 -1.14 18.75
CA ALA A 378 13.78 -0.34 19.57
C ALA A 378 13.52 1.04 18.94
N ILE A 379 14.57 1.72 18.42
CA ILE A 379 14.43 3.00 17.73
C ILE A 379 13.58 2.84 16.47
N ALA A 380 13.83 1.81 15.66
CA ALA A 380 13.05 1.57 14.44
C ALA A 380 11.57 1.26 14.77
N ALA A 381 11.30 0.46 15.81
CA ALA A 381 9.95 0.20 16.29
C ALA A 381 9.27 1.48 16.79
N ALA A 382 10.01 2.32 17.54
CA ALA A 382 9.50 3.59 18.05
C ALA A 382 9.16 4.56 16.91
N VAL A 383 10.08 4.79 15.98
CA VAL A 383 9.85 5.69 14.82
C VAL A 383 8.62 5.24 14.03
N SER A 384 8.50 3.94 13.75
CA SER A 384 7.34 3.41 13.03
C SER A 384 6.04 3.61 13.81
N LEU A 385 5.95 3.13 15.05
CA LEU A 385 4.69 3.18 15.82
C LEU A 385 4.32 4.59 16.27
N VAL A 386 5.29 5.47 16.58
CA VAL A 386 5.03 6.89 16.88
C VAL A 386 4.39 7.56 15.66
N ALA A 387 4.92 7.29 14.47
CA ALA A 387 4.35 7.82 13.24
C ALA A 387 2.95 7.25 12.97
N LEU A 388 2.78 5.92 13.06
CA LEU A 388 1.49 5.23 12.82
C LEU A 388 0.42 5.57 13.86
N ALA A 389 0.81 5.93 15.09
CA ALA A 389 -0.12 6.41 16.09
C ALA A 389 -0.53 7.88 15.89
N GLY A 390 -0.05 8.56 14.84
CA GLY A 390 -0.38 9.95 14.62
C GLY A 390 0.18 10.91 15.68
N LEU A 391 1.36 10.63 16.24
CA LEU A 391 1.99 11.55 17.21
C LEU A 391 2.77 12.66 16.48
N PRO A 392 2.64 13.95 16.88
CA PRO A 392 3.48 15.01 16.34
C PRO A 392 4.97 14.74 16.57
N PRO A 393 5.87 15.07 15.65
CA PRO A 393 5.69 15.76 14.37
C PRO A 393 5.44 14.84 13.17
N SER A 394 4.73 13.73 13.36
CA SER A 394 4.47 12.77 12.31
C SER A 394 3.59 13.38 11.19
N PRO A 395 3.84 13.04 9.90
CA PRO A 395 2.98 13.44 8.80
C PRO A 395 1.58 12.81 8.90
N LEU A 396 1.45 11.68 9.61
CA LEU A 396 0.16 11.02 9.82
C LEU A 396 -0.73 11.85 10.73
N PHE A 397 -0.18 12.49 11.79
CA PHE A 397 -0.93 13.47 12.58
C PHE A 397 -1.46 14.62 11.72
N VAL A 398 -0.59 15.20 10.88
CA VAL A 398 -0.97 16.31 10.00
C VAL A 398 -2.07 15.87 9.03
N SER A 399 -1.91 14.70 8.40
CA SER A 399 -2.87 14.18 7.43
C SER A 399 -4.22 13.83 8.06
N GLU A 400 -4.25 13.26 9.26
CA GLU A 400 -5.47 12.97 10.01
C GLU A 400 -6.22 14.27 10.36
N ALA A 401 -5.49 15.28 10.83
CA ALA A 401 -6.06 16.61 11.07
C ALA A 401 -6.65 17.21 9.78
N MET A 402 -5.93 17.13 8.65
CA MET A 402 -6.39 17.63 7.35
C MET A 402 -7.66 16.90 6.89
N VAL A 403 -7.70 15.55 7.02
CA VAL A 403 -8.88 14.75 6.66
C VAL A 403 -10.09 15.13 7.52
N LEU A 404 -9.91 15.25 8.84
CA LEU A 404 -11.01 15.62 9.74
C LEU A 404 -11.52 17.04 9.49
N LEU A 405 -10.61 18.01 9.33
CA LEU A 405 -10.98 19.39 8.99
C LEU A 405 -11.67 19.46 7.63
N GLY A 406 -11.17 18.73 6.63
CA GLY A 406 -11.81 18.60 5.33
C GLY A 406 -13.23 17.99 5.41
N GLY A 407 -13.46 17.07 6.34
CA GLY A 407 -14.80 16.55 6.63
C GLY A 407 -15.74 17.61 7.22
N MET A 408 -15.21 18.52 8.04
CA MET A 408 -15.96 19.66 8.56
C MET A 408 -16.28 20.67 7.43
N GLU A 409 -15.31 20.97 6.55
CA GLU A 409 -15.52 21.81 5.36
C GLU A 409 -16.57 21.21 4.41
N ALA A 410 -16.66 19.88 4.32
CA ALA A 410 -17.69 19.18 3.54
C ALA A 410 -19.10 19.26 4.18
N GLY A 411 -19.25 19.88 5.34
CA GLY A 411 -20.49 19.93 6.10
C GLY A 411 -20.84 18.61 6.82
N LEU A 412 -19.90 17.68 6.92
CA LEU A 412 -20.10 16.33 7.50
C LEU A 412 -19.55 16.24 8.94
N LEU A 413 -19.87 17.26 9.76
CA LEU A 413 -19.36 17.41 11.13
C LEU A 413 -19.56 16.15 11.98
N VAL A 414 -20.72 15.50 11.92
CA VAL A 414 -20.99 14.28 12.71
C VAL A 414 -20.07 13.14 12.31
N VAL A 415 -19.87 12.94 11.00
CA VAL A 415 -18.96 11.89 10.50
C VAL A 415 -17.53 12.18 10.91
N ALA A 416 -17.07 13.44 10.78
CA ALA A 416 -15.74 13.85 11.21
C ALA A 416 -15.54 13.69 12.72
N ALA A 417 -16.54 14.03 13.54
CA ALA A 417 -16.47 13.85 15.00
C ALA A 417 -16.42 12.38 15.41
N VAL A 418 -17.23 11.51 14.80
CA VAL A 418 -17.17 10.06 15.03
C VAL A 418 -15.81 9.51 14.61
N ALA A 419 -15.30 9.91 13.44
CA ALA A 419 -13.96 9.51 12.98
C ALA A 419 -12.87 9.97 13.96
N ALA A 420 -12.93 11.19 14.49
CA ALA A 420 -11.98 11.70 15.46
C ALA A 420 -11.97 10.88 16.77
N VAL A 421 -13.14 10.48 17.27
CA VAL A 421 -13.24 9.60 18.45
C VAL A 421 -12.63 8.24 18.16
N LEU A 422 -12.93 7.63 17.01
CA LEU A 422 -12.37 6.34 16.63
C LEU A 422 -10.84 6.40 16.48
N LEU A 423 -10.31 7.48 15.85
CA LEU A 423 -8.87 7.71 15.74
C LEU A 423 -8.21 7.89 17.12
N ALA A 424 -8.82 8.63 18.04
CA ALA A 424 -8.30 8.77 19.40
C ALA A 424 -8.23 7.41 20.11
N LEU A 425 -9.21 6.54 19.93
CA LEU A 425 -9.19 5.18 20.46
C LEU A 425 -8.10 4.32 19.80
N GLY A 426 -7.92 4.41 18.49
CA GLY A 426 -6.84 3.73 17.75
C GLY A 426 -5.46 4.19 18.21
N PHE A 427 -5.26 5.52 18.33
CA PHE A 427 -4.07 6.12 18.93
C PHE A 427 -3.70 5.52 20.28
N LEU A 428 -4.65 5.46 21.22
CA LEU A 428 -4.41 4.89 22.53
C LEU A 428 -4.00 3.41 22.46
N GLY A 429 -4.61 2.63 21.56
CA GLY A 429 -4.25 1.24 21.32
C GLY A 429 -2.81 1.07 20.82
N LEU A 430 -2.41 1.87 19.81
CA LEU A 430 -1.05 1.86 19.27
C LEU A 430 -0.01 2.40 20.26
N ALA A 431 -0.35 3.45 21.03
CA ALA A 431 0.51 3.99 22.08
C ALA A 431 0.75 2.96 23.19
N HIS A 432 -0.32 2.23 23.62
CA HIS A 432 -0.18 1.14 24.56
C HIS A 432 0.74 0.03 24.03
N ALA A 433 0.54 -0.39 22.77
CA ALA A 433 1.39 -1.39 22.12
C ALA A 433 2.85 -0.95 22.02
N LEU A 434 3.10 0.34 21.74
CA LEU A 434 4.44 0.93 21.70
C LEU A 434 5.13 0.85 23.07
N ILE A 435 4.44 1.26 24.13
CA ILE A 435 4.96 1.22 25.52
C ILE A 435 5.30 -0.23 25.89
N GLU A 436 4.39 -1.17 25.60
CA GLU A 436 4.61 -2.59 25.88
C GLU A 436 5.78 -3.16 25.09
N ALA A 437 5.89 -2.81 23.82
CA ALA A 437 6.99 -3.26 22.94
C ALA A 437 8.35 -2.75 23.42
N LEU A 438 8.44 -1.50 23.86
CA LEU A 438 9.70 -0.88 24.28
C LEU A 438 10.06 -1.25 25.74
N LEU A 439 9.13 -1.11 26.68
CA LEU A 439 9.38 -1.13 28.12
C LEU A 439 8.84 -2.37 28.83
N GLY A 440 7.99 -3.16 28.19
CA GLY A 440 7.37 -4.35 28.77
C GLY A 440 8.37 -5.36 29.34
N GLY A 441 7.89 -6.28 30.18
CA GLY A 441 8.72 -7.27 30.87
C GLY A 441 9.56 -8.10 29.91
N ARG A 442 10.83 -8.34 30.28
CA ARG A 442 11.81 -9.06 29.45
C ARG A 442 11.37 -10.51 29.23
N ARG A 443 11.19 -10.93 27.97
CA ARG A 443 11.20 -12.35 27.60
C ARG A 443 12.64 -12.78 27.35
N ARG A 444 12.99 -14.03 27.70
CA ARG A 444 14.33 -14.60 27.46
C ARG A 444 14.71 -14.38 26.00
N ALA A 445 15.76 -13.62 25.79
CA ALA A 445 16.31 -13.38 24.46
C ALA A 445 16.92 -14.68 23.94
N GLY A 446 16.55 -15.08 22.74
CA GLY A 446 17.32 -16.03 21.95
C GLY A 446 18.68 -15.41 21.60
N SER A 447 19.70 -16.23 21.45
CA SER A 447 21.07 -15.80 21.17
C SER A 447 21.19 -15.04 19.84
N GLY A 448 21.69 -13.82 19.91
CA GLY A 448 22.47 -13.18 18.85
C GLY A 448 21.74 -12.54 17.69
N VAL A 449 21.54 -11.22 17.78
CA VAL A 449 21.36 -10.37 16.59
C VAL A 449 22.69 -10.27 15.87
N SER A 450 22.70 -10.50 14.53
CA SER A 450 23.83 -10.07 13.74
C SER A 450 23.99 -8.56 13.87
N PRO A 451 25.13 -8.02 14.36
CA PRO A 451 25.34 -6.59 14.50
C PRO A 451 25.11 -5.80 13.20
N ARG A 452 25.27 -6.47 12.04
CA ARG A 452 25.04 -5.88 10.72
C ARG A 452 23.55 -5.63 10.42
N SER A 453 22.67 -6.58 10.75
CA SER A 453 21.22 -6.39 10.51
C SER A 453 20.63 -5.32 11.43
N ALA A 454 21.06 -5.26 12.69
CA ALA A 454 20.64 -4.23 13.62
C ALA A 454 21.09 -2.83 13.18
N ARG A 455 22.35 -2.70 12.72
CA ARG A 455 22.87 -1.41 12.19
C ARG A 455 22.13 -0.97 10.93
N ALA A 456 21.85 -1.89 9.99
CA ALA A 456 21.10 -1.56 8.78
C ALA A 456 19.69 -1.05 9.10
N ILE A 457 18.98 -1.68 10.03
CA ILE A 457 17.65 -1.24 10.45
C ILE A 457 17.72 0.09 11.23
N GLY A 458 18.75 0.31 12.05
CA GLY A 458 18.97 1.59 12.72
C GLY A 458 19.25 2.74 11.74
N ALA A 459 20.06 2.51 10.72
CA ALA A 459 20.31 3.49 9.66
C ALA A 459 19.03 3.80 8.88
N LEU A 460 18.27 2.77 8.52
CA LEU A 460 16.98 2.93 7.85
C LEU A 460 15.98 3.72 8.72
N ALA A 461 15.98 3.50 10.03
CA ALA A 461 15.14 4.26 10.95
C ALA A 461 15.49 5.75 10.97
N GLY A 462 16.79 6.09 10.90
CA GLY A 462 17.24 7.48 10.77
C GLY A 462 16.77 8.12 9.47
N VAL A 463 16.94 7.42 8.34
CA VAL A 463 16.46 7.89 7.03
C VAL A 463 14.94 8.06 7.04
N ALA A 464 14.20 7.08 7.57
CA ALA A 464 12.74 7.13 7.66
C ALA A 464 12.27 8.29 8.56
N ALA A 465 12.93 8.54 9.68
CA ALA A 465 12.60 9.66 10.57
C ALA A 465 12.76 11.01 9.85
N VAL A 466 13.88 11.21 9.13
CA VAL A 466 14.10 12.42 8.33
C VAL A 466 13.05 12.55 7.23
N ALA A 467 12.76 11.46 6.50
CA ALA A 467 11.75 11.47 5.44
C ALA A 467 10.34 11.77 5.99
N LEU A 468 9.96 11.21 7.14
CA LEU A 468 8.69 11.52 7.79
C LEU A 468 8.58 13.00 8.17
N VAL A 469 9.63 13.59 8.74
CA VAL A 469 9.64 15.02 9.05
C VAL A 469 9.55 15.86 7.78
N ALA A 470 10.28 15.49 6.71
CA ALA A 470 10.22 16.19 5.43
C ALA A 470 8.81 16.15 4.82
N VAL A 471 8.12 15.00 4.87
CA VAL A 471 6.72 14.89 4.42
C VAL A 471 5.79 15.75 5.29
N ALA A 472 5.98 15.77 6.61
CA ALA A 472 5.19 16.62 7.51
C ALA A 472 5.36 18.12 7.21
N VAL A 473 6.58 18.55 6.92
CA VAL A 473 6.86 19.95 6.52
C VAL A 473 6.25 20.27 5.16
N ALA A 474 6.41 19.37 4.17
CA ALA A 474 5.84 19.55 2.83
C ALA A 474 4.31 19.60 2.84
N ALA A 475 3.67 18.94 3.81
CA ALA A 475 2.21 18.91 3.95
C ALA A 475 1.59 20.31 4.05
N TYR A 476 2.29 21.28 4.65
CA TYR A 476 1.77 22.66 4.79
C TYR A 476 1.67 23.42 3.46
N ALA A 477 2.42 23.00 2.44
CA ALA A 477 2.38 23.62 1.11
C ALA A 477 1.37 22.95 0.16
N LEU A 478 0.77 21.82 0.54
CA LEU A 478 -0.13 21.05 -0.35
C LEU A 478 -1.53 21.65 -0.51
N PRO A 479 -2.22 22.13 0.54
CA PRO A 479 -3.54 22.73 0.36
C PRO A 479 -3.50 23.93 -0.60
N GLY A 480 -4.34 23.91 -1.65
CA GLY A 480 -4.34 24.94 -2.69
C GLY A 480 -3.21 24.82 -3.72
N SER A 481 -2.42 23.77 -3.70
CA SER A 481 -1.40 23.51 -4.72
C SER A 481 -2.02 22.98 -6.03
N SER A 482 -1.33 23.22 -7.15
CA SER A 482 -1.68 22.65 -8.46
C SER A 482 -1.74 21.11 -8.43
N LEU A 483 -0.94 20.47 -7.58
CA LEU A 483 -0.97 19.03 -7.38
C LEU A 483 -2.33 18.56 -6.86
N VAL A 484 -2.86 19.20 -5.80
CA VAL A 484 -4.17 18.84 -5.23
C VAL A 484 -5.29 19.09 -6.23
N GLU A 485 -5.23 20.22 -6.95
CA GLU A 485 -6.21 20.49 -8.01
C GLU A 485 -6.17 19.47 -9.14
N ALA A 486 -4.98 19.05 -9.58
CA ALA A 486 -4.81 18.02 -10.59
C ALA A 486 -5.34 16.65 -10.11
N LEU A 487 -5.10 16.31 -8.85
CA LEU A 487 -5.61 15.08 -8.22
C LEU A 487 -7.14 15.05 -8.16
N MET A 488 -7.77 16.19 -7.92
CA MET A 488 -9.25 16.30 -7.86
C MET A 488 -9.90 16.27 -9.24
N ARG A 489 -9.19 16.70 -10.29
CA ARG A 489 -9.68 16.62 -11.68
C ARG A 489 -9.63 15.20 -12.26
N GLY A 490 -8.79 14.34 -11.68
CA GLY A 490 -8.53 12.99 -12.22
C GLY A 490 -7.68 13.02 -13.49
N ALA A 491 -7.57 11.86 -14.15
CA ALA A 491 -6.91 11.72 -15.44
C ALA A 491 -7.86 12.23 -16.56
N ALA A 492 -8.12 13.52 -16.58
CA ALA A 492 -8.94 14.16 -17.61
C ALA A 492 -8.27 14.21 -18.97
#